data_9fa20bbf833fbc99c2302dfa81a78d21
#
_entry.id   9fa20bbf833fbc99c2302dfa81a78d21
#
_cell.length_a   1.000
_cell.length_b   1.000
_cell.length_c   1.000
_cell.angle_alpha   90.00
_cell.angle_beta   90.00
_cell.angle_gamma   90.00
#
_symmetry.space_group_name_H-M   'P 1'
#
loop_
_entity.id
_entity.type
_entity.pdbx_description
1 polymer ?
#
loop_
_entity_poly.entity_id
_entity_poly.type
_entity_poly.pdbx_seq_one_letter_code
_entity_poly.pdbx_strand_id
1 'polypeptide(L)'
;MMTLLKLHKGQYALVEEHVHPHAPAVSRALRDLPLPSECAVTAIIRSGQLLVPRPDLVLQPADEVLAVVHASQTPQLAVLLGRPA
;
A
#
# COMPACT_ATOMS: atom_id res chain seq x y z
N MET A 1 -7.61 -5.52 3.09
CA MET A 1 -6.17 -5.75 2.93
C MET A 1 -5.85 -7.21 3.17
N MET A 2 -5.08 -7.80 2.29
CA MET A 2 -4.74 -9.22 2.37
C MET A 2 -3.27 -9.38 2.77
N THR A 3 -3.02 -10.21 3.78
CA THR A 3 -1.65 -10.61 4.13
C THR A 3 -1.23 -11.76 3.24
N LEU A 4 -0.18 -11.56 2.46
CA LEU A 4 0.35 -12.58 1.57
C LEU A 4 1.41 -13.44 2.27
N LEU A 5 2.23 -12.84 3.12
CA LEU A 5 3.33 -13.53 3.76
C LEU A 5 3.68 -12.83 5.07
N LYS A 6 3.89 -13.61 6.13
CA LYS A 6 4.42 -13.10 7.39
C LYS A 6 5.94 -13.21 7.39
N LEU A 7 6.60 -12.16 7.85
CA LEU A 7 8.06 -12.04 7.87
C LEU A 7 8.54 -11.83 9.28
N HIS A 8 9.77 -12.25 9.55
CA HIS A 8 10.46 -12.03 10.83
C HIS A 8 9.56 -12.40 12.01
N LYS A 9 9.16 -13.69 12.07
CA LYS A 9 8.32 -14.25 13.14
C LYS A 9 7.00 -13.51 13.33
N GLY A 10 6.44 -12.97 12.24
CA GLY A 10 5.15 -12.28 12.28
C GLY A 10 5.20 -10.82 12.68
N GLN A 11 6.39 -10.25 12.92
CA GLN A 11 6.53 -8.83 13.24
C GLN A 11 6.25 -7.94 12.04
N TYR A 12 6.53 -8.43 10.84
CA TYR A 12 6.28 -7.75 9.58
C TYR A 12 5.41 -8.61 8.68
N ALA A 13 4.78 -7.99 7.71
CA ALA A 13 3.96 -8.69 6.74
C ALA A 13 4.12 -8.06 5.36
N LEU A 14 4.13 -8.92 4.34
CA LEU A 14 3.90 -8.49 2.96
C LEU A 14 2.39 -8.50 2.75
N VAL A 15 1.85 -7.33 2.43
CA VAL A 15 0.40 -7.15 2.27
C VAL A 15 0.08 -6.65 0.87
N GLU A 16 -1.15 -6.90 0.44
CA GLU A 16 -1.70 -6.40 -0.81
C GLU A 16 -3.00 -5.67 -0.52
N GLU A 17 -3.17 -4.50 -1.14
CA GLU A 17 -4.42 -3.74 -1.07
C GLU A 17 -4.71 -3.11 -2.41
N HIS A 18 -5.95 -3.26 -2.88
CA HIS A 18 -6.42 -2.52 -4.04
C HIS A 18 -6.81 -1.11 -3.60
N VAL A 19 -6.33 -0.10 -4.32
CA VAL A 19 -6.66 1.28 -4.00
C VAL A 19 -8.13 1.53 -4.29
N HIS A 20 -8.90 1.82 -3.22
CA HIS A 20 -10.32 2.12 -3.37
C HIS A 20 -10.49 3.45 -4.10
N PRO A 21 -11.52 3.61 -4.97
CA PRO A 21 -11.72 4.85 -5.73
C PRO A 21 -11.82 6.10 -4.87
N HIS A 22 -12.27 5.96 -3.64
CA HIS A 22 -12.40 7.08 -2.70
C HIS A 22 -11.36 7.07 -1.58
N ALA A 23 -10.31 6.27 -1.72
CA ALA A 23 -9.25 6.22 -0.72
C ALA A 23 -8.50 7.56 -0.64
N PRO A 24 -8.01 7.93 0.55
CA PRO A 24 -7.22 9.16 0.70
C PRO A 24 -6.00 9.22 -0.21
N ALA A 25 -5.43 8.06 -0.57
CA ALA A 25 -4.22 7.99 -1.40
C ALA A 25 -4.46 8.24 -2.89
N VAL A 26 -5.71 8.21 -3.36
CA VAL A 26 -6.00 8.38 -4.79
C VAL A 26 -5.56 9.74 -5.28
N SER A 27 -4.91 9.77 -6.45
CA SER A 27 -4.42 10.98 -7.12
C SER A 27 -3.29 11.68 -6.37
N ARG A 28 -2.64 10.97 -5.44
CA ARG A 28 -1.48 11.49 -4.70
C ARG A 28 -0.22 10.71 -5.08
N ALA A 29 0.91 11.41 -5.15
CA ALA A 29 2.20 10.76 -5.36
C ALA A 29 2.65 10.03 -4.09
N LEU A 30 3.38 8.94 -4.25
CA LEU A 30 3.85 8.16 -3.10
C LEU A 30 4.60 9.00 -2.08
N ARG A 31 5.44 9.95 -2.54
CA ARG A 31 6.21 10.83 -1.64
C ARG A 31 5.33 11.72 -0.77
N ASP A 32 4.09 11.95 -1.18
CA ASP A 32 3.16 12.85 -0.47
C ASP A 32 2.22 12.10 0.47
N LEU A 33 2.34 10.76 0.54
CA LEU A 33 1.47 9.96 1.38
C LEU A 33 2.01 9.86 2.80
N PRO A 34 1.14 9.97 3.82
CA PRO A 34 1.53 9.76 5.20
C PRO A 34 1.62 8.25 5.51
N LEU A 35 2.57 7.57 4.89
CA LEU A 35 2.78 6.15 5.10
C LEU A 35 3.21 5.87 6.54
N PRO A 36 2.87 4.69 7.09
CA PRO A 36 3.41 4.28 8.39
C PRO A 36 4.93 4.32 8.40
N SER A 37 5.53 4.55 9.56
CA SER A 37 6.99 4.70 9.68
C SER A 37 7.76 3.45 9.27
N GLU A 38 7.19 2.26 9.50
CA GLU A 38 7.80 0.98 9.13
C GLU A 38 7.00 0.34 8.00
N CYS A 39 6.94 1.02 6.87
CA CYS A 39 6.21 0.59 5.69
C CYS A 39 7.06 0.87 4.44
N ALA A 40 7.28 -0.16 3.66
CA ALA A 40 7.98 -0.05 2.38
C ALA A 40 7.05 -0.52 1.26
N VAL A 41 6.65 0.39 0.39
CA VAL A 41 5.91 0.02 -0.81
C VAL A 41 6.87 -0.69 -1.75
N THR A 42 6.59 -1.95 -2.07
CA THR A 42 7.51 -2.80 -2.83
C THR A 42 7.18 -2.85 -4.31
N ALA A 43 5.91 -2.77 -4.68
CA ALA A 43 5.48 -2.81 -6.07
C ALA A 43 4.05 -2.27 -6.20
N ILE A 44 3.74 -1.78 -7.39
CA ILE A 44 2.38 -1.43 -7.80
C ILE A 44 2.06 -2.26 -9.03
N ILE A 45 0.89 -2.89 -9.05
CA ILE A 45 0.40 -3.58 -10.25
C ILE A 45 -0.78 -2.78 -10.79
N ARG A 46 -0.65 -2.28 -12.01
CA ARG A 46 -1.69 -1.50 -12.69
C ARG A 46 -2.03 -2.15 -14.01
N SER A 47 -3.29 -2.55 -14.16
CA SER A 47 -3.74 -3.22 -15.40
C SER A 47 -2.84 -4.41 -15.77
N GLY A 48 -2.47 -5.21 -14.78
CA GLY A 48 -1.63 -6.38 -14.97
C GLY A 48 -0.15 -6.12 -15.16
N GLN A 49 0.29 -4.87 -15.07
CA GLN A 49 1.71 -4.51 -15.29
C GLN A 49 2.37 -4.01 -14.01
N LEU A 50 3.59 -4.46 -13.79
CA LEU A 50 4.40 -4.03 -12.67
C LEU A 50 4.90 -2.61 -12.89
N LEU A 51 4.66 -1.75 -11.91
CA LEU A 51 5.25 -0.42 -11.85
C LEU A 51 6.19 -0.36 -10.66
N VAL A 52 7.38 0.20 -10.89
CA VAL A 52 8.32 0.46 -9.81
C VAL A 52 7.78 1.62 -8.96
N PRO A 53 7.74 1.48 -7.63
CA PRO A 53 7.17 2.52 -6.76
C PRO A 53 8.13 3.71 -6.60
N ARG A 54 8.23 4.52 -7.64
CA ARG A 54 9.03 5.75 -7.60
C ARG A 54 8.33 6.81 -6.75
N PRO A 55 9.07 7.73 -6.13
CA PRO A 55 8.46 8.77 -5.28
C PRO A 55 7.39 9.61 -5.99
N ASP A 56 7.53 9.83 -7.28
CA ASP A 56 6.60 10.62 -8.08
C ASP A 56 5.44 9.83 -8.68
N LEU A 57 5.38 8.51 -8.44
CA LEU A 57 4.27 7.70 -8.93
C LEU A 57 2.98 8.11 -8.23
N VAL A 58 1.97 8.47 -9.03
CA VAL A 58 0.64 8.86 -8.52
C VAL A 58 -0.27 7.64 -8.51
N LEU A 59 -0.85 7.33 -7.36
CA LEU A 59 -1.77 6.21 -7.23
C LEU A 59 -3.11 6.50 -7.91
N GLN A 60 -3.66 5.47 -8.53
CA GLN A 60 -4.94 5.52 -9.23
C GLN A 60 -5.89 4.46 -8.66
N PRO A 61 -7.21 4.66 -8.82
CA PRO A 61 -8.17 3.63 -8.41
C PRO A 61 -7.84 2.28 -9.01
N ALA A 62 -8.05 1.22 -8.24
CA ALA A 62 -7.82 -0.18 -8.60
C ALA A 62 -6.35 -0.58 -8.73
N ASP A 63 -5.40 0.31 -8.49
CA ASP A 63 -3.99 -0.10 -8.38
C ASP A 63 -3.86 -1.15 -7.27
N GLU A 64 -3.10 -2.21 -7.54
CA GLU A 64 -2.73 -3.18 -6.52
C GLU A 64 -1.42 -2.72 -5.89
N VAL A 65 -1.47 -2.37 -4.61
CA VAL A 65 -0.28 -1.94 -3.86
C VAL A 65 0.23 -3.11 -3.03
N LEU A 66 1.49 -3.47 -3.23
CA LEU A 66 2.18 -4.44 -2.39
C LEU A 66 3.15 -3.70 -1.49
N ALA A 67 3.13 -4.01 -0.21
CA ALA A 67 3.99 -3.34 0.77
C ALA A 67 4.42 -4.29 1.87
N VAL A 68 5.64 -4.08 2.37
CA VAL A 68 6.09 -4.68 3.61
C VAL A 68 5.85 -3.67 4.72
N VAL A 69 5.12 -4.07 5.75
CA VAL A 69 4.71 -3.17 6.82
C VAL A 69 4.79 -3.88 8.17
N HIS A 70 5.14 -3.14 9.22
CA HIS A 70 5.07 -3.68 10.58
C HIS A 70 3.62 -4.06 10.91
N ALA A 71 3.44 -5.23 11.52
CA ALA A 71 2.09 -5.78 11.77
C ALA A 71 1.19 -4.81 12.55
N SER A 72 1.76 -4.05 13.49
CA SER A 72 1.00 -3.06 14.27
C SER A 72 0.53 -1.86 13.45
N GLN A 73 1.10 -1.64 12.28
CA GLN A 73 0.79 -0.48 11.43
C GLN A 73 -0.09 -0.84 10.23
N THR A 74 -0.46 -2.10 10.09
CA THR A 74 -1.34 -2.54 9.01
C THR A 74 -2.66 -1.76 8.96
N PRO A 75 -3.35 -1.51 10.09
CA PRO A 75 -4.58 -0.72 10.06
C PRO A 75 -4.39 0.70 9.51
N GLN A 76 -3.27 1.33 9.83
CA GLN A 76 -2.96 2.68 9.34
C GLN A 76 -2.82 2.68 7.81
N LEU A 77 -2.14 1.68 7.26
CA LEU A 77 -2.00 1.54 5.82
C LEU A 77 -3.35 1.23 5.15
N ALA A 78 -4.18 0.41 5.77
CA ALA A 78 -5.49 0.07 5.26
C ALA A 78 -6.41 1.29 5.15
N VAL A 79 -6.35 2.20 6.12
CA VAL A 79 -7.12 3.45 6.08
C VAL A 79 -6.68 4.32 4.91
N LEU A 80 -5.39 4.34 4.62
CA LEU A 80 -4.82 5.17 3.56
C LEU A 80 -5.22 4.68 2.15
N LEU A 81 -5.23 3.37 1.94
CA LEU A 81 -5.40 2.75 0.62
C LEU A 81 -6.80 2.19 0.40
N GLY A 82 -7.44 1.78 1.46
CA GLY A 82 -8.69 1.05 1.39
C GLY A 82 -9.92 1.93 1.36
N ARG A 83 -11.08 1.30 1.58
CA ARG A 83 -12.36 1.98 1.57
C ARG A 83 -12.45 2.94 2.76
N PRO A 84 -12.85 4.20 2.54
CA PRO A 84 -13.06 5.13 3.64
C PRO A 84 -14.12 4.61 4.62
N ALA A 85 -13.88 4.88 5.89
CA ALA A 85 -14.84 4.52 6.94
C ALA A 85 -16.09 5.42 6.86
#